data_701db6181b7e04ac18c9e2fabe890b76
#
_entry.id   701db6181b7e04ac18c9e2fabe890b76
#
_cell.length_a   1.000
_cell.length_b   1.000
_cell.length_c   1.000
_cell.angle_alpha   90.00
_cell.angle_beta   90.00
_cell.angle_gamma   90.00
#
_symmetry.space_group_name_H-M   'P 1'
#
loop_
_entity.id
_entity.type
_entity.pdbx_description
1 polymer ?
#
loop_
_entity_poly.entity_id
_entity_poly.type
_entity_poly.pdbx_seq_one_letter_code
_entity_poly.pdbx_strand_id
1 'polypeptide(L)'
;ALRQAEKTGQYQAVETSLFETAVWTQATDYSITAVDRAPLRKRAREEQLSATANRYPCGDGSWIVFNMPEPFWWPRFADALGKPEWKDDERFLEGRDRYRNMTTLVPMIDEVLITRSRDEWGAIMDEHGIIWAPVLGLHEVVSDPQAEAINLFPKMELEGVGSYRTVRIPMNFHTFDALPSVPAPTAGQHTQEVLSELGYSASDIAALAERGVLK
;
A
#
# COMPACT_ATOMS: atom_id res chain seq x y z
N ALA A 1 -3.35 -11.28 -24.07
CA ALA A 1 -2.65 -12.33 -24.82
C ALA A 1 -3.66 -13.37 -25.34
N LEU A 2 -4.35 -14.13 -24.46
CA LEU A 2 -5.26 -15.21 -24.86
C LEU A 2 -6.30 -14.76 -25.90
N ARG A 3 -7.05 -13.68 -25.62
CA ARG A 3 -8.05 -13.16 -26.56
C ARG A 3 -7.47 -12.73 -27.91
N GLN A 4 -6.20 -12.25 -27.92
CA GLN A 4 -5.52 -11.90 -29.17
C GLN A 4 -5.12 -13.15 -29.94
N ALA A 5 -4.60 -14.17 -29.25
CA ALA A 5 -4.27 -15.44 -29.87
C ALA A 5 -5.51 -16.14 -30.47
N GLU A 6 -6.62 -16.15 -29.77
CA GLU A 6 -7.90 -16.68 -30.28
C GLU A 6 -8.38 -15.96 -31.54
N LYS A 7 -8.22 -14.64 -31.62
CA LYS A 7 -8.66 -13.84 -32.78
C LYS A 7 -7.72 -13.94 -33.98
N THR A 8 -6.42 -14.06 -33.75
CA THR A 8 -5.42 -13.97 -34.81
C THR A 8 -4.78 -15.32 -35.17
N GLY A 9 -4.99 -16.35 -34.34
CA GLY A 9 -4.29 -17.64 -34.44
C GLY A 9 -2.78 -17.55 -34.15
N GLN A 10 -2.30 -16.39 -33.69
CA GLN A 10 -0.88 -16.19 -33.39
C GLN A 10 -0.60 -16.33 -31.90
N TYR A 11 0.43 -17.09 -31.55
CA TYR A 11 0.89 -17.23 -30.18
C TYR A 11 1.31 -15.89 -29.57
N GLN A 12 0.93 -15.66 -28.33
CA GLN A 12 1.26 -14.48 -27.55
C GLN A 12 1.92 -14.90 -26.23
N ALA A 13 3.22 -14.66 -26.13
CA ALA A 13 3.91 -14.79 -24.83
C ALA A 13 3.66 -13.57 -23.95
N VAL A 14 3.46 -13.79 -22.67
CA VAL A 14 3.41 -12.73 -21.64
C VAL A 14 4.41 -13.10 -20.57
N GLU A 15 5.36 -12.21 -20.36
CA GLU A 15 6.42 -12.39 -19.38
C GLU A 15 6.42 -11.22 -18.40
N THR A 16 6.82 -11.47 -17.19
CA THR A 16 7.07 -10.46 -16.17
C THR A 16 8.18 -10.94 -15.24
N SER A 17 8.91 -10.01 -14.66
CA SER A 17 9.96 -10.32 -13.70
C SER A 17 9.76 -9.54 -12.39
N LEU A 18 10.37 -10.01 -11.32
CA LEU A 18 10.40 -9.28 -10.05
C LEU A 18 11.03 -7.90 -10.22
N PHE A 19 12.06 -7.79 -11.04
CA PHE A 19 12.73 -6.53 -11.31
C PHE A 19 11.81 -5.53 -12.02
N GLU A 20 11.14 -5.93 -13.10
CA GLU A 20 10.20 -5.08 -13.83
C GLU A 20 9.03 -4.64 -12.94
N THR A 21 8.48 -5.57 -12.15
CA THR A 21 7.40 -5.27 -11.22
C THR A 21 7.85 -4.29 -10.13
N ALA A 22 9.05 -4.44 -9.57
CA ALA A 22 9.60 -3.52 -8.58
C ALA A 22 9.82 -2.12 -9.16
N VAL A 23 10.30 -2.02 -10.39
CA VAL A 23 10.44 -0.74 -11.12
C VAL A 23 9.05 -0.12 -11.38
N TRP A 24 8.09 -0.92 -11.81
CA TRP A 24 6.73 -0.45 -12.07
C TRP A 24 6.05 0.13 -10.83
N THR A 25 6.19 -0.48 -9.66
CA THR A 25 5.60 0.02 -8.40
C THR A 25 6.16 1.38 -7.97
N GLN A 26 7.34 1.75 -8.48
CA GLN A 26 8.01 3.02 -8.22
C GLN A 26 8.14 3.87 -9.50
N ALA A 27 7.24 3.71 -10.45
CA ALA A 27 7.34 4.29 -11.80
C ALA A 27 7.53 5.81 -11.79
N THR A 28 6.87 6.53 -10.87
CA THR A 28 6.99 7.99 -10.74
C THR A 28 8.44 8.40 -10.45
N ASP A 29 9.06 7.77 -9.46
CA ASP A 29 10.42 8.09 -9.04
C ASP A 29 11.44 7.71 -10.10
N TYR A 30 11.27 6.55 -10.74
CA TYR A 30 12.12 6.15 -11.86
C TYR A 30 11.97 7.07 -13.08
N SER A 31 10.75 7.55 -13.37
CA SER A 31 10.52 8.49 -14.48
C SER A 31 11.26 9.81 -14.26
N ILE A 32 11.21 10.36 -13.06
CA ILE A 32 11.94 11.58 -12.70
C ILE A 32 13.45 11.34 -12.80
N THR A 33 13.94 10.25 -12.20
CA THR A 33 15.38 9.92 -12.22
C THR A 33 15.89 9.66 -13.63
N ALA A 34 15.08 9.06 -14.51
CA ALA A 34 15.45 8.80 -15.90
C ALA A 34 15.62 10.09 -16.71
N VAL A 35 14.87 11.16 -16.41
CA VAL A 35 15.00 12.47 -17.02
C VAL A 35 16.23 13.21 -16.50
N ASP A 36 16.34 13.33 -15.18
CA ASP A 36 17.37 14.17 -14.54
C ASP A 36 18.71 13.43 -14.41
N ARG A 37 18.71 12.10 -14.49
CA ARG A 37 19.87 11.23 -14.26
C ARG A 37 20.60 11.51 -12.94
N ALA A 38 19.87 12.02 -11.96
CA ALA A 38 20.36 12.35 -10.65
C ALA A 38 19.74 11.42 -9.60
N PRO A 39 20.45 11.09 -8.51
CA PRO A 39 19.85 10.36 -7.40
C PRO A 39 18.66 11.13 -6.84
N LEU A 40 17.55 10.43 -6.56
CA LEU A 40 16.42 11.01 -5.84
C LEU A 40 16.89 11.46 -4.45
N ARG A 41 16.74 12.75 -4.19
CA ARG A 41 17.02 13.32 -2.89
C ARG A 41 15.79 13.14 -1.99
N LYS A 42 15.97 12.54 -0.84
CA LYS A 42 14.94 12.53 0.19
C LYS A 42 14.75 13.97 0.68
N ARG A 43 13.59 14.54 0.39
CA ARG A 43 13.25 15.91 0.82
C ARG A 43 12.76 15.91 2.26
N ALA A 44 13.19 16.89 3.04
CA ALA A 44 12.60 17.20 4.32
C ALA A 44 11.15 17.68 4.15
N ARG A 45 10.38 17.71 5.23
CA ARG A 45 8.97 18.14 5.16
C ARG A 45 8.84 19.62 4.77
N GLU A 46 9.79 20.43 5.18
CA GLU A 46 9.91 21.86 4.87
C GLU A 46 10.31 22.12 3.42
N GLU A 47 10.78 21.11 2.71
CA GLU A 47 11.17 21.17 1.30
C GLU A 47 10.07 20.62 0.36
N GLN A 48 8.92 20.22 0.91
CA GLN A 48 7.78 19.78 0.10
C GLN A 48 7.14 20.98 -0.62
N LEU A 49 6.31 20.67 -1.62
CA LEU A 49 5.67 21.72 -2.43
C LEU A 49 4.56 22.48 -1.69
N SER A 50 3.97 21.88 -0.67
CA SER A 50 2.88 22.47 0.10
C SER A 50 2.83 21.95 1.53
N ALA A 51 2.52 22.81 2.47
CA ALA A 51 2.22 22.44 3.85
C ALA A 51 0.92 21.64 3.96
N THR A 52 -0.03 21.85 3.06
CA THR A 52 -1.31 21.12 3.00
C THR A 52 -1.23 19.86 2.14
N ALA A 53 -0.08 19.54 1.57
CA ALA A 53 0.24 18.26 0.94
C ALA A 53 1.50 17.66 1.59
N ASN A 54 1.38 17.29 2.85
CA ASN A 54 2.49 16.90 3.71
C ASN A 54 2.03 15.96 4.84
N ARG A 55 2.96 15.45 5.64
CA ARG A 55 2.71 14.56 6.78
C ARG A 55 3.18 15.20 8.09
N TYR A 56 2.45 14.93 9.17
CA TYR A 56 2.68 15.56 10.46
C TYR A 56 2.59 14.55 11.61
N PRO A 57 3.41 14.70 12.67
CA PRO A 57 3.27 13.89 13.87
C PRO A 57 2.08 14.35 14.70
N CYS A 58 1.43 13.41 15.39
CA CYS A 58 0.38 13.65 16.38
C CYS A 58 0.90 13.39 17.80
N GLY A 59 0.12 13.78 18.79
CA GLY A 59 0.51 13.71 20.20
C GLY A 59 0.67 12.29 20.76
N ASP A 60 0.06 11.31 20.13
CA ASP A 60 0.17 9.89 20.45
C ASP A 60 1.37 9.19 19.76
N GLY A 61 2.22 9.94 19.05
CA GLY A 61 3.36 9.41 18.29
C GLY A 61 2.98 8.83 16.92
N SER A 62 1.70 8.79 16.57
CA SER A 62 1.24 8.42 15.22
C SER A 62 1.39 9.59 14.25
N TRP A 63 1.09 9.35 12.97
CA TRP A 63 1.23 10.33 11.92
C TRP A 63 -0.06 10.48 11.11
N ILE A 64 -0.33 11.72 10.70
CA ILE A 64 -1.41 12.09 9.79
C ILE A 64 -0.83 12.66 8.49
N VAL A 65 -1.46 12.38 7.35
CA VAL A 65 -1.08 12.94 6.05
C VAL A 65 -2.24 13.71 5.46
N PHE A 66 -1.92 14.84 4.85
CA PHE A 66 -2.84 15.67 4.09
C PHE A 66 -2.43 15.68 2.62
N ASN A 67 -3.39 15.83 1.71
CA ASN A 67 -3.14 15.98 0.29
C ASN A 67 -4.10 16.98 -0.34
N MET A 68 -3.89 18.25 -0.02
CA MET A 68 -4.71 19.38 -0.44
C MET A 68 -3.80 20.48 -1.04
N PRO A 69 -3.23 20.24 -2.24
CA PRO A 69 -2.28 21.18 -2.83
C PRO A 69 -2.92 22.51 -3.28
N GLU A 70 -4.25 22.54 -3.50
CA GLU A 70 -4.92 23.71 -4.02
C GLU A 70 -5.08 24.80 -2.95
N PRO A 71 -4.91 26.09 -3.32
CA PRO A 71 -4.92 27.21 -2.36
C PRO A 71 -6.23 27.39 -1.59
N PHE A 72 -7.37 27.00 -2.16
CA PHE A 72 -8.69 27.18 -1.54
C PHE A 72 -8.92 26.32 -0.28
N TRP A 73 -8.08 25.30 -0.05
CA TRP A 73 -8.14 24.50 1.18
C TRP A 73 -7.57 25.20 2.40
N TRP A 74 -6.70 26.18 2.20
CA TRP A 74 -5.98 26.83 3.29
C TRP A 74 -6.89 27.42 4.38
N PRO A 75 -7.94 28.21 4.06
CA PRO A 75 -8.81 28.78 5.09
C PRO A 75 -9.48 27.70 5.96
N ARG A 76 -9.97 26.62 5.35
CA ARG A 76 -10.60 25.52 6.07
C ARG A 76 -9.59 24.76 6.94
N PHE A 77 -8.38 24.56 6.44
CA PHE A 77 -7.32 23.89 7.17
C PHE A 77 -6.90 24.71 8.39
N ALA A 78 -6.76 26.03 8.26
CA ALA A 78 -6.48 26.92 9.38
C ALA A 78 -7.60 26.89 10.43
N ASP A 79 -8.87 26.86 10.02
CA ASP A 79 -10.00 26.71 10.93
C ASP A 79 -9.98 25.36 11.65
N ALA A 80 -9.75 24.27 10.95
CA ALA A 80 -9.66 22.93 11.53
C ALA A 80 -8.53 22.81 12.56
N LEU A 81 -7.42 23.50 12.34
CA LEU A 81 -6.32 23.58 13.30
C LEU A 81 -6.60 24.51 14.49
N GLY A 82 -7.74 25.20 14.52
CA GLY A 82 -8.06 26.21 15.54
C GLY A 82 -7.19 27.45 15.46
N LYS A 83 -6.70 27.77 14.26
CA LYS A 83 -5.82 28.90 13.96
C LYS A 83 -6.40 29.81 12.88
N PRO A 84 -7.63 30.36 13.07
CA PRO A 84 -8.29 31.20 12.06
C PRO A 84 -7.47 32.44 11.70
N GLU A 85 -6.62 32.94 12.60
CA GLU A 85 -5.72 34.07 12.36
C GLU A 85 -4.68 33.79 11.27
N TRP A 86 -4.38 32.52 10.97
CA TRP A 86 -3.42 32.18 9.89
C TRP A 86 -3.98 32.48 8.49
N LYS A 87 -5.29 32.69 8.37
CA LYS A 87 -5.92 33.01 7.09
C LYS A 87 -5.51 34.39 6.60
N ASP A 88 -5.30 35.33 7.53
CA ASP A 88 -4.99 36.75 7.26
C ASP A 88 -3.50 37.06 7.50
N ASP A 89 -2.69 36.07 7.85
CA ASP A 89 -1.25 36.23 8.04
C ASP A 89 -0.56 36.40 6.69
N GLU A 90 0.09 37.54 6.47
CA GLU A 90 0.77 37.88 5.21
C GLU A 90 1.80 36.85 4.77
N ARG A 91 2.37 36.09 5.72
CA ARG A 91 3.33 35.00 5.44
C ARG A 91 2.65 33.83 4.77
N PHE A 92 1.33 33.64 4.87
CA PHE A 92 0.59 32.44 4.49
C PHE A 92 -0.61 32.69 3.57
N LEU A 93 -0.89 33.94 3.18
CA LEU A 93 -2.04 34.30 2.35
C LEU A 93 -2.10 33.51 1.06
N GLU A 94 -1.06 33.56 0.26
CA GLU A 94 -1.01 32.91 -1.03
C GLU A 94 -0.22 31.59 -0.96
N GLY A 95 -0.52 30.65 -1.85
CA GLY A 95 0.20 29.38 -1.93
C GLY A 95 1.71 29.57 -2.10
N ARG A 96 2.13 30.57 -2.86
CA ARG A 96 3.53 30.94 -3.04
C ARG A 96 4.19 31.43 -1.75
N ASP A 97 3.46 32.17 -0.93
CA ASP A 97 3.99 32.72 0.33
C ASP A 97 4.10 31.62 1.37
N ARG A 98 3.13 30.70 1.44
CA ARG A 98 3.25 29.47 2.23
C ARG A 98 4.46 28.64 1.82
N TYR A 99 4.67 28.44 0.52
CA TYR A 99 5.84 27.72 0.02
C TYR A 99 7.18 28.36 0.44
N ARG A 100 7.27 29.70 0.37
CA ARG A 100 8.48 30.44 0.80
C ARG A 100 8.72 30.35 2.30
N ASN A 101 7.66 30.22 3.07
CA ASN A 101 7.70 30.19 4.52
C ASN A 101 7.53 28.77 5.11
N MET A 102 7.77 27.71 4.33
CA MET A 102 7.62 26.32 4.77
C MET A 102 8.43 25.99 6.02
N THR A 103 9.65 26.53 6.15
CA THR A 103 10.52 26.35 7.33
C THR A 103 9.95 26.95 8.61
N THR A 104 9.01 27.87 8.49
CA THR A 104 8.27 28.46 9.63
C THR A 104 6.93 27.73 9.80
N LEU A 105 6.20 27.52 8.71
CA LEU A 105 4.84 27.01 8.74
C LEU A 105 4.75 25.55 9.18
N VAL A 106 5.68 24.69 8.71
CA VAL A 106 5.67 23.27 9.07
C VAL A 106 5.85 23.06 10.57
N PRO A 107 6.84 23.67 11.26
CA PRO A 107 6.92 23.60 12.71
C PRO A 107 5.69 24.18 13.46
N MET A 108 5.10 25.25 12.98
CA MET A 108 3.87 25.80 13.58
C MET A 108 2.69 24.83 13.49
N ILE A 109 2.56 24.08 12.39
CA ILE A 109 1.56 23.03 12.25
C ILE A 109 1.88 21.85 13.17
N ASP A 110 3.16 21.46 13.30
CA ASP A 110 3.60 20.42 14.23
C ASP A 110 3.20 20.76 15.68
N GLU A 111 3.44 21.97 16.12
CA GLU A 111 3.09 22.43 17.48
C GLU A 111 1.59 22.31 17.77
N VAL A 112 0.75 22.46 16.75
CA VAL A 112 -0.69 22.28 16.89
C VAL A 112 -1.04 20.79 16.88
N LEU A 113 -0.57 20.02 15.90
CA LEU A 113 -0.98 18.64 15.71
C LEU A 113 -0.48 17.70 16.82
N ILE A 114 0.64 18.02 17.46
CA ILE A 114 1.14 17.25 18.61
C ILE A 114 0.26 17.38 19.87
N THR A 115 -0.71 18.28 19.89
CA THR A 115 -1.60 18.51 21.06
C THR A 115 -2.69 17.46 21.21
N ARG A 116 -2.95 16.62 20.21
CA ARG A 116 -4.01 15.59 20.20
C ARG A 116 -3.52 14.33 19.52
N SER A 117 -4.23 13.22 19.76
CA SER A 117 -4.04 11.97 19.04
C SER A 117 -4.44 12.10 17.56
N ARG A 118 -3.96 11.17 16.73
CA ARG A 118 -4.35 11.07 15.32
C ARG A 118 -5.87 10.93 15.14
N ASP A 119 -6.51 10.11 15.96
CA ASP A 119 -7.94 9.85 15.85
C ASP A 119 -8.79 11.06 16.24
N GLU A 120 -8.38 11.81 17.28
CA GLU A 120 -9.01 13.07 17.64
C GLU A 120 -8.89 14.11 16.53
N TRP A 121 -7.70 14.21 15.92
CA TRP A 121 -7.51 15.07 14.76
C TRP A 121 -8.31 14.61 13.56
N GLY A 122 -8.41 13.31 13.32
CA GLY A 122 -9.22 12.74 12.25
C GLY A 122 -10.67 13.19 12.34
N ALA A 123 -11.29 13.10 13.52
CA ALA A 123 -12.66 13.56 13.75
C ALA A 123 -12.83 15.07 13.45
N ILE A 124 -11.88 15.91 13.87
CA ILE A 124 -11.88 17.35 13.58
C ILE A 124 -11.73 17.59 12.07
N MET A 125 -10.84 16.88 11.41
CA MET A 125 -10.63 17.03 9.96
C MET A 125 -11.87 16.61 9.17
N ASP A 126 -12.56 15.55 9.58
CA ASP A 126 -13.82 15.10 8.97
C ASP A 126 -14.93 16.16 9.14
N GLU A 127 -15.07 16.75 10.32
CA GLU A 127 -16.04 17.83 10.60
C GLU A 127 -15.82 19.03 9.68
N HIS A 128 -14.57 19.38 9.40
CA HIS A 128 -14.21 20.49 8.51
C HIS A 128 -14.11 20.08 7.03
N GLY A 129 -14.38 18.82 6.68
CA GLY A 129 -14.29 18.30 5.32
C GLY A 129 -12.87 18.37 4.73
N ILE A 130 -11.86 18.18 5.56
CA ILE A 130 -10.45 18.18 5.20
C ILE A 130 -10.08 16.80 4.62
N ILE A 131 -9.31 16.79 3.55
CA ILE A 131 -8.78 15.55 2.96
C ILE A 131 -7.55 15.11 3.73
N TRP A 132 -7.70 14.02 4.46
CA TRP A 132 -6.63 13.46 5.29
C TRP A 132 -6.63 11.92 5.24
N ALA A 133 -5.54 11.32 5.68
CA ALA A 133 -5.47 9.88 5.96
C ALA A 133 -4.51 9.58 7.11
N PRO A 134 -4.72 8.47 7.84
CA PRO A 134 -3.73 8.00 8.81
C PRO A 134 -2.51 7.44 8.07
N VAL A 135 -1.32 7.65 8.63
CA VAL A 135 -0.14 6.88 8.23
C VAL A 135 -0.09 5.64 9.12
N LEU A 136 -0.45 4.50 8.53
CA LEU A 136 -0.58 3.24 9.26
C LEU A 136 0.71 2.43 9.24
N GLY A 137 1.04 1.82 10.38
CA GLY A 137 2.02 0.74 10.45
C GLY A 137 1.44 -0.57 9.88
N LEU A 138 2.30 -1.51 9.51
CA LEU A 138 1.87 -2.80 8.94
C LEU A 138 0.91 -3.57 9.87
N HIS A 139 1.13 -3.49 11.18
CA HIS A 139 0.29 -4.15 12.19
C HIS A 139 -1.12 -3.53 12.28
N GLU A 140 -1.24 -2.22 12.01
CA GLU A 140 -2.53 -1.52 11.98
C GLU A 140 -3.32 -1.91 10.72
N VAL A 141 -2.64 -2.03 9.56
CA VAL A 141 -3.28 -2.42 8.30
C VAL A 141 -3.93 -3.81 8.38
N VAL A 142 -3.32 -4.75 9.11
CA VAL A 142 -3.88 -6.12 9.26
C VAL A 142 -5.22 -6.12 10.00
N SER A 143 -5.47 -5.14 10.86
CA SER A 143 -6.71 -4.98 11.64
C SER A 143 -7.54 -3.77 11.21
N ASP A 144 -7.20 -3.15 10.09
CA ASP A 144 -7.95 -2.03 9.53
C ASP A 144 -9.37 -2.47 9.12
N PRO A 145 -10.43 -1.72 9.49
CA PRO A 145 -11.83 -2.09 9.18
C PRO A 145 -12.09 -2.26 7.68
N GLN A 146 -11.45 -1.47 6.81
CA GLN A 146 -11.58 -1.60 5.37
C GLN A 146 -10.88 -2.87 4.88
N ALA A 147 -9.70 -3.19 5.41
CA ALA A 147 -8.99 -4.42 5.07
C ALA A 147 -9.80 -5.67 5.49
N GLU A 148 -10.48 -5.61 6.64
CA GLU A 148 -11.38 -6.68 7.07
C GLU A 148 -12.64 -6.77 6.19
N ALA A 149 -13.28 -5.64 5.89
CA ALA A 149 -14.49 -5.58 5.06
C ALA A 149 -14.29 -6.17 3.65
N ILE A 150 -13.11 -5.98 3.06
CA ILE A 150 -12.76 -6.56 1.76
C ILE A 150 -12.06 -7.92 1.87
N ASN A 151 -11.95 -8.49 3.07
CA ASN A 151 -11.23 -9.74 3.34
C ASN A 151 -9.83 -9.77 2.73
N LEU A 152 -9.05 -8.69 2.98
CA LEU A 152 -7.70 -8.55 2.44
C LEU A 152 -6.73 -9.60 3.01
N PHE A 153 -7.00 -10.04 4.24
CA PHE A 153 -6.20 -11.05 4.96
C PHE A 153 -7.05 -12.28 5.32
N PRO A 154 -7.41 -13.13 4.34
CA PRO A 154 -8.20 -14.33 4.59
C PRO A 154 -7.48 -15.29 5.54
N LYS A 155 -8.26 -15.97 6.39
CA LYS A 155 -7.76 -17.01 7.29
C LYS A 155 -7.54 -18.32 6.53
N MET A 156 -6.47 -19.00 6.87
CA MET A 156 -6.13 -20.34 6.38
C MET A 156 -5.75 -21.24 7.54
N GLU A 157 -6.04 -22.52 7.40
CA GLU A 157 -5.63 -23.57 8.35
C GLU A 157 -4.45 -24.32 7.79
N LEU A 158 -3.41 -24.51 8.59
CA LEU A 158 -2.25 -25.33 8.26
C LEU A 158 -2.06 -26.38 9.34
N GLU A 159 -2.04 -27.64 8.94
CA GLU A 159 -1.84 -28.77 9.83
C GLU A 159 -0.52 -28.63 10.61
N GLY A 160 -0.60 -28.82 11.94
CA GLY A 160 0.55 -28.66 12.83
C GLY A 160 0.92 -27.21 13.20
N VAL A 161 0.31 -26.21 12.57
CA VAL A 161 0.55 -24.78 12.85
C VAL A 161 -0.70 -24.11 13.41
N GLY A 162 -1.88 -24.48 12.90
CA GLY A 162 -3.17 -23.87 13.25
C GLY A 162 -3.60 -22.79 12.26
N SER A 163 -4.45 -21.87 12.70
CA SER A 163 -5.00 -20.79 11.89
C SER A 163 -3.99 -19.64 11.72
N TYR A 164 -3.83 -19.18 10.50
CA TYR A 164 -3.03 -18.01 10.18
C TYR A 164 -3.72 -17.13 9.12
N ARG A 165 -3.33 -15.86 9.01
CA ARG A 165 -3.80 -14.96 7.95
C ARG A 165 -2.79 -14.91 6.81
N THR A 166 -3.27 -14.92 5.57
CA THR A 166 -2.47 -14.71 4.36
C THR A 166 -2.94 -13.45 3.63
N VAL A 167 -2.28 -13.08 2.55
CA VAL A 167 -2.65 -11.93 1.73
C VAL A 167 -3.37 -12.44 0.48
N ARG A 168 -4.56 -11.90 0.20
CA ARG A 168 -5.28 -12.21 -1.04
C ARG A 168 -4.64 -11.52 -2.25
N ILE A 169 -4.90 -12.03 -3.44
CA ILE A 169 -4.52 -11.33 -4.67
C ILE A 169 -5.36 -10.03 -4.82
N PRO A 170 -4.78 -8.95 -5.37
CA PRO A 170 -5.46 -7.66 -5.52
C PRO A 170 -6.42 -7.63 -6.73
N MET A 171 -7.16 -8.70 -6.94
CA MET A 171 -8.13 -8.85 -8.03
C MET A 171 -9.43 -9.44 -7.51
N ASN A 172 -10.55 -8.85 -7.93
CA ASN A 172 -11.88 -9.34 -7.61
C ASN A 172 -12.55 -9.87 -8.88
N PHE A 173 -13.09 -11.07 -8.80
CA PHE A 173 -13.89 -11.69 -9.86
C PHE A 173 -15.32 -11.81 -9.39
N HIS A 174 -16.29 -11.40 -10.24
CA HIS A 174 -17.70 -11.42 -9.87
C HIS A 174 -18.34 -12.82 -10.04
N THR A 175 -17.68 -13.71 -10.78
CA THR A 175 -18.24 -15.01 -11.17
C THR A 175 -17.57 -16.19 -10.45
N PHE A 176 -16.47 -15.98 -9.77
CA PHE A 176 -15.77 -16.99 -8.98
C PHE A 176 -14.94 -16.34 -7.87
N ASP A 177 -14.65 -17.13 -6.86
CA ASP A 177 -13.78 -16.71 -5.76
C ASP A 177 -12.32 -17.09 -6.06
N ALA A 178 -11.44 -16.09 -6.05
CA ALA A 178 -10.00 -16.26 -6.25
C ALA A 178 -9.21 -16.22 -4.93
N LEU A 179 -9.87 -16.45 -3.80
CA LEU A 179 -9.19 -16.56 -2.51
C LEU A 179 -8.29 -17.79 -2.48
N PRO A 180 -7.14 -17.73 -1.79
CA PRO A 180 -6.34 -18.92 -1.54
C PRO A 180 -7.18 -19.92 -0.76
N SER A 181 -7.36 -21.13 -1.31
CA SER A 181 -8.22 -22.18 -0.75
C SER A 181 -7.43 -23.27 -0.03
N VAL A 182 -6.15 -23.37 -0.32
CA VAL A 182 -5.27 -24.39 0.27
C VAL A 182 -3.96 -23.76 0.73
N PRO A 183 -3.37 -24.24 1.83
CA PRO A 183 -2.05 -23.81 2.28
C PRO A 183 -0.95 -24.27 1.32
N ALA A 184 0.24 -23.70 1.50
CA ALA A 184 1.41 -24.16 0.76
C ALA A 184 1.69 -25.64 1.08
N PRO A 185 1.91 -26.49 0.06
CA PRO A 185 2.18 -27.90 0.28
C PRO A 185 3.55 -28.11 0.92
N THR A 186 3.67 -29.17 1.71
CA THR A 186 4.97 -29.65 2.16
C THR A 186 5.72 -30.36 1.02
N ALA A 187 7.05 -30.47 1.15
CA ALA A 187 7.85 -31.12 0.13
C ALA A 187 7.40 -32.58 -0.07
N GLY A 188 7.04 -32.94 -1.30
CA GLY A 188 6.58 -34.27 -1.67
C GLY A 188 5.09 -34.55 -1.40
N GLN A 189 4.32 -33.62 -0.83
CA GLN A 189 2.92 -33.87 -0.45
C GLN A 189 2.04 -34.39 -1.58
N HIS A 190 2.24 -33.92 -2.81
CA HIS A 190 1.45 -34.30 -3.99
C HIS A 190 2.21 -35.25 -4.97
N THR A 191 3.37 -35.75 -4.56
CA THR A 191 4.22 -36.56 -5.46
C THR A 191 3.48 -37.78 -6.00
N GLN A 192 2.76 -38.52 -5.15
CA GLN A 192 2.02 -39.71 -5.55
C GLN A 192 0.86 -39.41 -6.50
N GLU A 193 0.12 -38.33 -6.21
CA GLU A 193 -1.00 -37.83 -7.02
C GLU A 193 -0.51 -37.45 -8.42
N VAL A 194 0.50 -36.60 -8.50
CA VAL A 194 1.07 -36.14 -9.78
C VAL A 194 1.63 -37.26 -10.63
N LEU A 195 2.35 -38.22 -10.02
CA LEU A 195 2.89 -39.36 -10.75
C LEU A 195 1.78 -40.31 -11.25
N SER A 196 0.71 -40.47 -10.46
CA SER A 196 -0.45 -41.24 -10.88
C SER A 196 -1.19 -40.58 -12.06
N GLU A 197 -1.36 -39.28 -12.06
CA GLU A 197 -1.93 -38.50 -13.18
C GLU A 197 -1.07 -38.61 -14.45
N LEU A 198 0.24 -38.73 -14.30
CA LEU A 198 1.18 -38.97 -15.41
C LEU A 198 1.20 -40.41 -15.90
N GLY A 199 0.40 -41.31 -15.30
CA GLY A 199 0.25 -42.69 -15.73
C GLY A 199 1.22 -43.70 -15.09
N TYR A 200 1.98 -43.29 -14.07
CA TYR A 200 2.79 -44.23 -13.30
C TYR A 200 1.91 -45.16 -12.45
N SER A 201 2.19 -46.41 -12.45
CA SER A 201 1.49 -47.36 -11.56
C SER A 201 1.96 -47.22 -10.12
N ALA A 202 1.15 -47.68 -9.16
CA ALA A 202 1.54 -47.69 -7.75
C ALA A 202 2.86 -48.47 -7.51
N SER A 203 3.13 -49.53 -8.29
CA SER A 203 4.38 -50.26 -8.23
C SER A 203 5.59 -49.50 -8.75
N ASP A 204 5.40 -48.68 -9.79
CA ASP A 204 6.48 -47.82 -10.31
C ASP A 204 6.83 -46.73 -9.31
N ILE A 205 5.81 -46.10 -8.70
CA ILE A 205 6.00 -45.08 -7.68
C ILE A 205 6.73 -45.65 -6.44
N ALA A 206 6.35 -46.86 -6.00
CA ALA A 206 7.03 -47.53 -4.89
C ALA A 206 8.51 -47.82 -5.22
N ALA A 207 8.80 -48.31 -6.43
CA ALA A 207 10.16 -48.55 -6.88
C ALA A 207 11.01 -47.28 -6.97
N LEU A 208 10.41 -46.15 -7.36
CA LEU A 208 11.08 -44.82 -7.35
C LEU A 208 11.38 -44.34 -5.93
N ALA A 209 10.45 -44.57 -4.99
CA ALA A 209 10.65 -44.26 -3.58
C ALA A 209 11.76 -45.07 -2.93
N GLU A 210 11.79 -46.40 -3.18
CA GLU A 210 12.86 -47.31 -2.70
C GLU A 210 14.26 -46.90 -3.21
N ARG A 211 14.33 -46.36 -4.41
CA ARG A 211 15.57 -45.82 -5.00
C ARG A 211 15.97 -44.45 -4.48
N GLY A 212 15.17 -43.84 -3.59
CA GLY A 212 15.42 -42.53 -3.03
C GLY A 212 15.25 -41.38 -4.04
N VAL A 213 14.55 -41.61 -5.16
CA VAL A 213 14.24 -40.55 -6.16
C VAL A 213 13.11 -39.66 -5.70
N LEU A 214 12.21 -40.21 -4.87
CA LEU A 214 11.06 -39.48 -4.31
C LEU A 214 11.31 -39.16 -2.83
N LYS A 215 10.78 -37.98 -2.41
CA LYS A 215 10.70 -37.61 -0.99
C LYS A 215 9.31 -37.89 -0.47
#